data_24bb5d04dd52bb19b77270c113a73768
#
_entry.id   24bb5d04dd52bb19b77270c113a73768
#
_cell.length_a   1.000
_cell.length_b   1.000
_cell.length_c   1.000
_cell.angle_alpha   90.00
_cell.angle_beta   90.00
_cell.angle_gamma   90.00
#
_symmetry.space_group_name_H-M   'P 1'
#
loop_
_entity.id
_entity.type
_entity.pdbx_description
1 polymer ?
#
loop_
_entity_poly.entity_id
_entity_poly.type
_entity_poly.pdbx_seq_one_letter_code
_entity_poly.pdbx_strand_id
1 'polypeptide(L)'
;MHFTKMQGLGNDYLYVYGEPVEPEALAVRLSDRHFGAGADGMIWISPSENADFKMRIFNADGSEAKMCGNGIRCVGKYVYDKGYTDKTRLTVETLSGVRALELSVSGGKVRSVSVDMGTAVVGETRTLTVDSGAVVCTPVSVGNPHAVHRRRSNAACISGSFTARVNPGKRRSKVFFSEYFYR
;
A
#
# COMPACT_ATOMS: atom_id res chain seq x y z
N MET A 1 4.99 -13.80 19.55
CA MET A 1 4.22 -13.22 18.43
C MET A 1 4.75 -13.79 17.13
N HIS A 2 3.89 -14.16 16.20
CA HIS A 2 4.26 -14.63 14.85
C HIS A 2 3.96 -13.53 13.84
N PHE A 3 4.90 -13.26 12.95
CA PHE A 3 4.70 -12.33 11.84
C PHE A 3 5.21 -12.95 10.53
N THR A 4 4.76 -12.40 9.41
CA THR A 4 5.30 -12.70 8.09
C THR A 4 5.86 -11.41 7.49
N LYS A 5 7.13 -11.39 7.11
CA LYS A 5 7.71 -10.25 6.40
C LYS A 5 7.41 -10.36 4.92
N MET A 6 6.79 -9.34 4.37
CA MET A 6 6.47 -9.25 2.94
C MET A 6 6.81 -7.86 2.43
N GLN A 7 7.02 -7.76 1.12
CA GLN A 7 7.31 -6.49 0.48
C GLN A 7 6.44 -6.29 -0.76
N GLY A 8 6.09 -5.04 -1.06
CA GLY A 8 5.48 -4.61 -2.29
C GLY A 8 6.27 -3.46 -2.90
N LEU A 9 6.88 -3.67 -4.07
CA LEU A 9 7.71 -2.67 -4.75
C LEU A 9 8.84 -2.08 -3.86
N GLY A 10 9.47 -2.93 -3.04
CA GLY A 10 10.54 -2.53 -2.14
C GLY A 10 10.09 -1.95 -0.79
N ASN A 11 8.79 -1.68 -0.61
CA ASN A 11 8.22 -1.26 0.67
C ASN A 11 7.89 -2.51 1.51
N ASP A 12 8.66 -2.78 2.57
CA ASP A 12 8.59 -4.00 3.36
C ASP A 12 7.92 -3.77 4.72
N TYR A 13 6.98 -4.66 5.06
CA TYR A 13 6.25 -4.63 6.32
C TYR A 13 6.25 -5.99 7.02
N LEU A 14 6.05 -5.97 8.33
CA LEU A 14 5.77 -7.14 9.16
C LEU A 14 4.25 -7.30 9.28
N TYR A 15 3.71 -8.39 8.74
CA TYR A 15 2.27 -8.68 8.73
C TYR A 15 1.91 -9.58 9.91
N VAL A 16 0.95 -9.14 10.73
CA VAL A 16 0.44 -9.85 11.91
C VAL A 16 -1.07 -10.00 11.80
N TYR A 17 -1.59 -11.18 12.14
CA TYR A 17 -3.03 -11.41 12.24
C TYR A 17 -3.46 -11.52 13.70
N GLY A 18 -4.53 -10.84 14.07
CA GLY A 18 -5.12 -10.82 15.40
C GLY A 18 -5.37 -9.40 15.90
N GLU A 19 -5.74 -9.29 17.18
CA GLU A 19 -5.96 -7.99 17.81
C GLU A 19 -4.64 -7.28 18.12
N PRO A 20 -4.52 -5.99 17.78
CA PRO A 20 -3.31 -5.24 18.05
C PRO A 20 -3.11 -4.98 19.55
N VAL A 21 -1.91 -5.28 20.04
CA VAL A 21 -1.49 -4.99 21.41
C VAL A 21 -0.26 -4.10 21.32
N GLU A 22 -0.33 -2.90 21.90
CA GLU A 22 0.72 -1.88 21.87
C GLU A 22 1.39 -1.71 20.50
N PRO A 23 0.58 -1.54 19.42
CA PRO A 23 1.08 -1.67 18.06
C PRO A 23 2.12 -0.60 17.71
N GLU A 24 2.02 0.61 18.26
CA GLU A 24 2.96 1.69 18.05
C GLU A 24 4.35 1.34 18.58
N ALA A 25 4.42 0.90 19.85
CA ALA A 25 5.68 0.52 20.50
C ALA A 25 6.31 -0.72 19.85
N LEU A 26 5.48 -1.69 19.45
CA LEU A 26 5.94 -2.88 18.74
C LEU A 26 6.47 -2.53 17.34
N ALA A 27 5.81 -1.63 16.62
CA ALA A 27 6.26 -1.19 15.30
C ALA A 27 7.66 -0.56 15.39
N VAL A 28 7.90 0.36 16.32
CA VAL A 28 9.22 0.97 16.54
C VAL A 28 10.27 -0.10 16.81
N ARG A 29 10.01 -0.99 17.77
CA ARG A 29 10.99 -1.99 18.21
C ARG A 29 11.30 -3.04 17.15
N LEU A 30 10.27 -3.56 16.47
CA LEU A 30 10.43 -4.66 15.51
C LEU A 30 10.85 -4.20 14.13
N SER A 31 10.56 -2.95 13.78
CA SER A 31 10.97 -2.39 12.49
C SER A 31 12.42 -1.96 12.44
N ASP A 32 13.10 -1.83 13.60
CA ASP A 32 14.51 -1.53 13.64
C ASP A 32 15.31 -2.56 12.83
N ARG A 33 16.14 -2.08 11.89
CA ARG A 33 16.86 -2.95 10.94
C ARG A 33 18.12 -3.57 11.54
N HIS A 34 18.55 -3.12 12.73
CA HIS A 34 19.74 -3.61 13.43
C HIS A 34 19.36 -4.49 14.63
N PHE A 35 18.35 -4.09 15.40
CA PHE A 35 17.97 -4.74 16.65
C PHE A 35 16.60 -5.42 16.60
N GLY A 36 15.84 -5.23 15.51
CA GLY A 36 14.55 -5.86 15.26
C GLY A 36 14.57 -6.83 14.08
N ALA A 37 13.39 -7.12 13.55
CA ALA A 37 13.23 -7.87 12.30
C ALA A 37 13.56 -7.03 11.06
N GLY A 38 13.55 -5.70 11.22
CA GLY A 38 13.84 -4.72 10.19
C GLY A 38 12.73 -4.62 9.14
N ALA A 39 12.04 -3.47 9.08
CA ALA A 39 11.00 -3.22 8.09
C ALA A 39 10.69 -1.71 8.01
N ASP A 40 9.87 -1.29 7.03
CA ASP A 40 9.33 0.07 6.98
C ASP A 40 8.20 0.28 8.01
N GLY A 41 7.71 -0.80 8.63
CA GLY A 41 6.69 -0.78 9.66
C GLY A 41 6.00 -2.13 9.84
N MET A 42 4.83 -2.08 10.49
CA MET A 42 3.98 -3.24 10.74
C MET A 42 2.58 -3.03 10.15
N ILE A 43 1.99 -4.09 9.65
CA ILE A 43 0.60 -4.13 9.22
C ILE A 43 -0.14 -5.16 10.07
N TRP A 44 -1.14 -4.69 10.80
CA TRP A 44 -2.03 -5.52 11.59
C TRP A 44 -3.29 -5.83 10.81
N ILE A 45 -3.65 -7.12 10.76
CA ILE A 45 -4.82 -7.63 10.05
C ILE A 45 -5.73 -8.27 11.10
N SER A 46 -7.00 -7.87 11.14
CA SER A 46 -8.00 -8.45 12.03
C SER A 46 -9.33 -8.66 11.28
N PRO A 47 -10.29 -9.38 11.87
CA PRO A 47 -11.66 -9.37 11.40
C PRO A 47 -12.23 -7.95 11.39
N SER A 48 -13.25 -7.69 10.56
CA SER A 48 -13.96 -6.42 10.48
C SER A 48 -15.47 -6.64 10.53
N GLU A 49 -16.20 -5.71 11.11
CA GLU A 49 -17.66 -5.67 11.06
C GLU A 49 -18.19 -5.07 9.76
N ASN A 50 -17.34 -4.28 9.05
CA ASN A 50 -17.72 -3.53 7.86
C ASN A 50 -17.14 -4.09 6.56
N ALA A 51 -16.23 -5.07 6.65
CA ALA A 51 -15.52 -5.66 5.52
C ALA A 51 -15.11 -7.11 5.82
N ASP A 52 -14.48 -7.79 4.88
CA ASP A 52 -13.96 -9.14 5.14
C ASP A 52 -12.81 -9.10 6.15
N PHE A 53 -11.96 -8.07 6.09
CA PHE A 53 -10.84 -7.84 7.00
C PHE A 53 -10.67 -6.35 7.30
N LYS A 54 -9.95 -6.06 8.40
CA LYS A 54 -9.48 -4.73 8.77
C LYS A 54 -7.97 -4.70 8.73
N MET A 55 -7.40 -3.58 8.26
CA MET A 55 -5.98 -3.34 8.19
C MET A 55 -5.63 -2.05 8.92
N ARG A 56 -4.67 -2.14 9.85
CA ARG A 56 -4.02 -1.00 10.48
C ARG A 56 -2.54 -0.99 10.13
N ILE A 57 -1.98 0.18 9.91
CA ILE A 57 -0.60 0.36 9.43
C ILE A 57 0.15 1.22 10.44
N PHE A 58 1.26 0.72 10.93
CA PHE A 58 2.14 1.45 11.85
C PHE A 58 3.53 1.54 11.21
N ASN A 59 3.98 2.76 10.96
CA ASN A 59 5.31 3.02 10.43
C ASN A 59 6.41 2.67 11.43
N ALA A 60 7.65 2.61 10.98
CA ALA A 60 8.80 2.32 11.84
C ALA A 60 9.01 3.34 12.98
N ASP A 61 8.44 4.54 12.86
CA ASP A 61 8.43 5.57 13.91
C ASP A 61 7.26 5.45 14.89
N GLY A 62 6.39 4.45 14.72
CA GLY A 62 5.19 4.23 15.53
C GLY A 62 3.96 5.01 15.06
N SER A 63 4.08 5.92 14.11
CA SER A 63 2.93 6.66 13.58
C SER A 63 1.99 5.76 12.80
N GLU A 64 0.66 5.99 12.93
CA GLU A 64 -0.33 5.23 12.18
C GLU A 64 -0.64 5.89 10.84
N ALA A 65 -0.52 5.14 9.77
CA ALA A 65 -0.82 5.58 8.41
C ALA A 65 -2.25 5.20 8.00
N LYS A 66 -2.90 6.10 7.23
CA LYS A 66 -4.30 5.89 6.80
C LYS A 66 -4.45 4.83 5.71
N MET A 67 -3.48 4.71 4.84
CA MET A 67 -3.50 3.81 3.68
C MET A 67 -2.09 3.56 3.14
N CYS A 68 -1.85 2.32 2.68
CA CYS A 68 -0.67 1.93 1.92
C CYS A 68 -1.08 0.99 0.78
N GLY A 69 -1.01 1.48 -0.47
CA GLY A 69 -1.38 0.71 -1.66
C GLY A 69 -0.52 -0.56 -1.84
N ASN A 70 0.76 -0.50 -1.50
CA ASN A 70 1.67 -1.65 -1.53
C ASN A 70 1.28 -2.66 -0.44
N GLY A 71 1.08 -2.16 0.78
CA GLY A 71 0.75 -2.99 1.93
C GLY A 71 -0.57 -3.73 1.78
N ILE A 72 -1.63 -3.08 1.29
CA ILE A 72 -2.94 -3.74 1.17
C ILE A 72 -2.94 -4.88 0.14
N ARG A 73 -2.11 -4.81 -0.92
CA ARG A 73 -1.96 -5.93 -1.85
C ARG A 73 -1.31 -7.14 -1.18
N CYS A 74 -0.32 -6.90 -0.34
CA CYS A 74 0.26 -7.96 0.48
C CYS A 74 -0.75 -8.51 1.49
N VAL A 75 -1.65 -7.69 2.07
CA VAL A 75 -2.76 -8.17 2.92
C VAL A 75 -3.63 -9.17 2.15
N GLY A 76 -4.07 -8.82 0.93
CA GLY A 76 -4.86 -9.74 0.11
C GLY A 76 -4.18 -11.09 -0.11
N LYS A 77 -2.88 -11.06 -0.45
CA LYS A 77 -2.08 -12.29 -0.58
C LYS A 77 -1.93 -13.03 0.75
N TYR A 78 -1.66 -12.32 1.84
CA TYR A 78 -1.46 -12.90 3.16
C TYR A 78 -2.69 -13.69 3.62
N VAL A 79 -3.89 -13.07 3.58
CA VAL A 79 -5.11 -13.69 4.10
C VAL A 79 -5.52 -14.92 3.28
N TYR A 80 -5.30 -14.89 1.96
CA TYR A 80 -5.59 -16.03 1.09
C TYR A 80 -4.57 -17.15 1.28
N ASP A 81 -3.27 -16.85 1.16
CA ASP A 81 -2.20 -17.86 1.22
C ASP A 81 -2.06 -18.54 2.58
N LYS A 82 -2.50 -17.87 3.66
CA LYS A 82 -2.54 -18.41 5.03
C LYS A 82 -3.86 -19.14 5.35
N GLY A 83 -4.84 -19.15 4.45
CA GLY A 83 -6.10 -19.86 4.63
C GLY A 83 -7.11 -19.16 5.53
N TYR A 84 -6.98 -17.84 5.76
CA TYR A 84 -8.02 -17.06 6.45
C TYR A 84 -9.26 -16.83 5.60
N THR A 85 -9.14 -16.98 4.27
CA THR A 85 -10.24 -16.90 3.31
C THR A 85 -9.91 -17.69 2.05
N ASP A 86 -10.94 -18.12 1.34
CA ASP A 86 -10.88 -18.71 -0.01
C ASP A 86 -11.41 -17.75 -1.10
N LYS A 87 -11.88 -16.56 -0.68
CA LYS A 87 -12.40 -15.56 -1.60
C LYS A 87 -11.29 -14.97 -2.48
N THR A 88 -11.56 -14.86 -3.78
CA THR A 88 -10.70 -14.15 -4.74
C THR A 88 -11.10 -12.70 -4.94
N ARG A 89 -12.26 -12.30 -4.44
CA ARG A 89 -12.71 -10.91 -4.31
C ARG A 89 -13.02 -10.66 -2.85
N LEU A 90 -12.37 -9.69 -2.27
CA LEU A 90 -12.52 -9.37 -0.85
C LEU A 90 -12.44 -7.86 -0.61
N THR A 91 -12.91 -7.47 0.55
CA THR A 91 -12.90 -6.08 1.00
C THR A 91 -12.02 -5.94 2.24
N VAL A 92 -11.31 -4.81 2.34
CA VAL A 92 -10.45 -4.48 3.48
C VAL A 92 -10.81 -3.09 4.00
N GLU A 93 -11.18 -3.03 5.26
CA GLU A 93 -11.39 -1.78 5.99
C GLU A 93 -10.03 -1.14 6.30
N THR A 94 -9.91 0.15 6.01
CA THR A 94 -8.72 0.97 6.32
C THR A 94 -9.16 2.29 6.93
N LEU A 95 -8.26 3.07 7.51
CA LEU A 95 -8.58 4.42 7.99
C LEU A 95 -9.01 5.40 6.87
N SER A 96 -8.75 5.06 5.60
CA SER A 96 -9.22 5.84 4.45
C SER A 96 -10.46 5.26 3.77
N GLY A 97 -11.17 4.36 4.45
CA GLY A 97 -12.38 3.68 3.99
C GLY A 97 -12.13 2.25 3.50
N VAL A 98 -13.20 1.58 3.11
CA VAL A 98 -13.16 0.21 2.61
C VAL A 98 -12.59 0.16 1.18
N ARG A 99 -11.71 -0.81 0.92
CA ARG A 99 -11.10 -1.04 -0.39
C ARG A 99 -11.45 -2.44 -0.90
N ALA A 100 -11.81 -2.53 -2.17
CA ALA A 100 -12.06 -3.79 -2.84
C ALA A 100 -10.77 -4.31 -3.49
N LEU A 101 -10.49 -5.60 -3.27
CA LEU A 101 -9.34 -6.31 -3.83
C LEU A 101 -9.82 -7.44 -4.74
N GLU A 102 -9.08 -7.67 -5.81
CA GLU A 102 -9.25 -8.80 -6.71
C GLU A 102 -7.94 -9.58 -6.79
N LEU A 103 -8.01 -10.88 -6.43
CA LEU A 103 -6.86 -11.77 -6.34
C LEU A 103 -6.81 -12.67 -7.57
N SER A 104 -5.66 -12.71 -8.24
CA SER A 104 -5.37 -13.71 -9.26
C SER A 104 -4.63 -14.88 -8.63
N VAL A 105 -5.24 -16.07 -8.67
CA VAL A 105 -4.73 -17.27 -8.00
C VAL A 105 -4.29 -18.30 -9.02
N SER A 106 -3.15 -18.92 -8.81
CA SER A 106 -2.65 -20.05 -9.61
C SER A 106 -1.84 -20.99 -8.73
N GLY A 107 -2.13 -22.30 -8.83
CA GLY A 107 -1.47 -23.32 -7.99
C GLY A 107 -1.74 -23.13 -6.49
N GLY A 108 -2.97 -22.69 -6.13
CA GLY A 108 -3.38 -22.48 -4.74
C GLY A 108 -2.69 -21.29 -4.04
N LYS A 109 -2.03 -20.40 -4.80
CA LYS A 109 -1.32 -19.23 -4.27
C LYS A 109 -1.68 -17.98 -5.08
N VAL A 110 -1.77 -16.84 -4.40
CA VAL A 110 -1.98 -15.54 -5.03
C VAL A 110 -0.74 -15.16 -5.83
N ARG A 111 -0.94 -14.83 -7.12
CA ARG A 111 0.10 -14.40 -8.06
C ARG A 111 0.10 -12.89 -8.28
N SER A 112 -1.08 -12.27 -8.26
CA SER A 112 -1.20 -10.82 -8.30
C SER A 112 -2.44 -10.36 -7.55
N VAL A 113 -2.43 -9.11 -7.10
CA VAL A 113 -3.56 -8.45 -6.45
C VAL A 113 -3.79 -7.11 -7.10
N SER A 114 -5.03 -6.87 -7.52
CA SER A 114 -5.51 -5.55 -7.92
C SER A 114 -6.32 -4.94 -6.79
N VAL A 115 -6.13 -3.65 -6.53
CA VAL A 115 -6.91 -2.90 -5.54
C VAL A 115 -7.56 -1.69 -6.16
N ASP A 116 -8.85 -1.48 -5.88
CA ASP A 116 -9.56 -0.27 -6.28
C ASP A 116 -9.23 0.86 -5.29
N MET A 117 -8.38 1.79 -5.71
CA MET A 117 -7.99 2.95 -4.91
C MET A 117 -9.00 4.11 -4.97
N GLY A 118 -10.11 3.93 -5.73
CA GLY A 118 -11.09 4.96 -5.95
C GLY A 118 -10.67 5.96 -7.03
N THR A 119 -11.22 7.17 -6.94
CA THR A 119 -10.99 8.22 -7.94
C THR A 119 -9.80 9.09 -7.55
N ALA A 120 -8.84 9.25 -8.47
CA ALA A 120 -7.75 10.17 -8.29
C ALA A 120 -8.25 11.62 -8.34
N VAL A 121 -7.84 12.42 -7.36
CA VAL A 121 -8.06 13.88 -7.36
C VAL A 121 -6.78 14.53 -7.86
N VAL A 122 -6.85 15.15 -9.02
CA VAL A 122 -5.71 15.83 -9.66
C VAL A 122 -5.83 17.33 -9.41
N GLY A 123 -4.84 17.91 -8.76
CA GLY A 123 -4.75 19.35 -8.50
C GLY A 123 -4.11 20.11 -9.66
N GLU A 124 -4.03 21.44 -9.50
CA GLU A 124 -3.35 22.30 -10.48
C GLU A 124 -1.84 22.10 -10.43
N THR A 125 -1.22 22.07 -11.62
CA THR A 125 0.24 22.01 -11.73
C THR A 125 0.86 23.28 -11.17
N ARG A 126 1.89 23.13 -10.35
CA ARG A 126 2.59 24.23 -9.68
C ARG A 126 4.11 24.02 -9.69
N THR A 127 4.84 25.11 -9.54
CA THR A 127 6.28 25.06 -9.35
C THR A 127 6.60 25.04 -7.86
N LEU A 128 7.40 24.08 -7.42
CA LEU A 128 7.96 24.00 -6.08
C LEU A 128 9.44 24.35 -6.12
N THR A 129 9.91 25.13 -5.17
CA THR A 129 11.35 25.36 -4.97
C THR A 129 11.85 24.32 -3.99
N VAL A 130 12.85 23.57 -4.42
CA VAL A 130 13.58 22.56 -3.63
C VAL A 130 15.08 22.90 -3.69
N ASP A 131 15.89 22.29 -2.82
CA ASP A 131 17.33 22.58 -2.74
C ASP A 131 18.07 22.44 -4.07
N SER A 132 17.61 21.53 -4.94
CA SER A 132 18.16 21.30 -6.28
C SER A 132 17.61 22.24 -7.36
N GLY A 133 16.77 23.22 -7.02
CA GLY A 133 16.17 24.18 -7.94
C GLY A 133 14.64 24.09 -8.04
N ALA A 134 14.06 24.68 -9.09
CA ALA A 134 12.62 24.70 -9.31
C ALA A 134 12.15 23.42 -9.99
N VAL A 135 11.11 22.79 -9.43
CA VAL A 135 10.49 21.56 -9.95
C VAL A 135 9.00 21.79 -10.23
N VAL A 136 8.59 21.55 -11.47
CA VAL A 136 7.18 21.59 -11.86
C VAL A 136 6.52 20.26 -11.50
N CYS A 137 5.49 20.27 -10.67
CA CYS A 137 4.77 19.07 -10.29
C CYS A 137 3.25 19.26 -10.31
N THR A 138 2.54 18.17 -10.45
CA THR A 138 1.08 18.10 -10.35
C THR A 138 0.73 17.32 -9.07
N PRO A 139 0.02 17.94 -8.10
CA PRO A 139 -0.48 17.21 -6.93
C PRO A 139 -1.54 16.20 -7.35
N VAL A 140 -1.44 14.99 -6.85
CA VAL A 140 -2.43 13.92 -7.07
C VAL A 140 -2.73 13.24 -5.74
N SER A 141 -3.99 13.05 -5.41
CA SER A 141 -4.41 12.26 -4.25
C SER A 141 -5.18 11.04 -4.69
N VAL A 142 -4.80 9.89 -4.15
CA VAL A 142 -5.52 8.59 -4.27
C VAL A 142 -5.84 8.02 -2.88
N GLY A 143 -6.09 8.92 -1.92
CA GLY A 143 -6.25 8.61 -0.49
C GLY A 143 -5.05 9.04 0.34
N ASN A 144 -3.88 9.16 -0.28
CA ASN A 144 -2.66 9.78 0.21
C ASN A 144 -2.14 10.80 -0.82
N PRO A 145 -1.40 11.84 -0.41
CA PRO A 145 -0.89 12.87 -1.30
C PRO A 145 0.36 12.41 -2.07
N HIS A 146 0.41 12.79 -3.35
CA HIS A 146 1.55 12.58 -4.23
C HIS A 146 1.88 13.87 -4.98
N ALA A 147 3.15 14.07 -5.29
CA ALA A 147 3.64 15.09 -6.22
C ALA A 147 4.17 14.39 -7.48
N VAL A 148 3.47 14.53 -8.58
CA VAL A 148 3.85 13.91 -9.85
C VAL A 148 4.70 14.89 -10.64
N HIS A 149 5.97 14.55 -10.86
CA HIS A 149 6.90 15.31 -11.70
C HIS A 149 7.23 14.52 -12.96
N ARG A 150 7.08 15.15 -14.13
CA ARG A 150 7.42 14.54 -15.42
C ARG A 150 8.82 14.98 -15.85
N ARG A 151 9.79 14.09 -15.76
CA ARG A 151 11.13 14.32 -16.27
C ARG A 151 11.16 14.06 -17.79
N ARG A 152 11.80 14.94 -18.57
CA ARG A 152 11.93 14.82 -20.03
C ARG A 152 13.00 13.82 -20.50
N SER A 153 13.63 13.04 -19.63
CA SER A 153 14.67 12.07 -20.00
C SER A 153 14.24 10.65 -19.59
N ASN A 154 14.66 9.65 -20.38
CA ASN A 154 14.39 8.21 -20.19
C ASN A 154 15.00 7.59 -18.90
N ALA A 155 15.25 8.35 -17.87
CA ALA A 155 15.72 7.87 -16.58
C ALA A 155 14.53 7.53 -15.69
N ALA A 156 14.55 6.32 -15.13
CA ALA A 156 13.56 5.77 -14.23
C ALA A 156 13.16 6.77 -13.13
N CYS A 157 11.85 6.86 -12.89
CA CYS A 157 11.28 7.64 -11.80
C CYS A 157 11.82 7.12 -10.46
N ILE A 158 12.54 7.94 -9.75
CA ILE A 158 12.98 7.66 -8.38
C ILE A 158 11.78 7.92 -7.45
N SER A 159 11.43 6.95 -6.68
CA SER A 159 10.34 6.80 -5.70
C SER A 159 8.99 6.34 -6.27
N GLY A 160 8.78 5.03 -6.21
CA GLY A 160 7.51 4.37 -6.45
C GLY A 160 7.06 4.42 -7.92
N SER A 161 7.46 3.43 -8.71
CA SER A 161 6.92 3.27 -10.07
C SER A 161 5.44 2.90 -9.97
N PHE A 162 4.59 3.92 -9.96
CA PHE A 162 3.16 3.75 -10.12
C PHE A 162 2.86 3.63 -11.60
N THR A 163 2.52 2.44 -12.07
CA THR A 163 1.83 2.31 -13.36
C THR A 163 0.36 2.64 -13.14
N ALA A 164 0.06 3.92 -12.92
CA ALA A 164 -1.33 4.39 -12.97
C ALA A 164 -1.68 4.58 -14.45
N ARG A 165 -2.57 3.75 -14.99
CA ARG A 165 -3.23 4.07 -16.25
C ARG A 165 -4.26 5.17 -15.97
N VAL A 166 -3.81 6.42 -16.08
CA VAL A 166 -4.70 7.58 -16.05
C VAL A 166 -5.20 7.79 -17.48
N ASN A 167 -6.50 7.69 -17.68
CA ASN A 167 -7.12 8.04 -18.96
C ASN A 167 -7.12 9.57 -19.10
N PRO A 168 -6.34 10.17 -20.01
CA PRO A 168 -6.12 11.63 -20.05
C PRO A 168 -7.34 12.45 -20.41
N GLY A 169 -8.47 11.80 -20.76
CA GLY A 169 -9.71 12.47 -21.15
C GLY A 169 -10.75 12.66 -20.05
N LYS A 170 -10.53 12.13 -18.82
CA LYS A 170 -11.50 12.26 -17.74
C LYS A 170 -10.82 12.80 -16.48
N ARG A 171 -11.29 13.95 -15.97
CA ARG A 171 -10.83 14.55 -14.70
C ARG A 171 -11.07 13.67 -13.46
N ARG A 172 -11.77 12.53 -13.61
CA ARG A 172 -12.01 11.52 -12.58
C ARG A 172 -11.76 10.14 -13.19
N SER A 173 -10.62 9.54 -12.93
CA SER A 173 -10.29 8.18 -13.36
C SER A 173 -10.12 7.29 -12.13
N LYS A 174 -10.72 6.09 -12.16
CA LYS A 174 -10.43 5.07 -11.15
C LYS A 174 -8.98 4.63 -11.28
N VAL A 175 -8.30 4.51 -10.15
CA VAL A 175 -6.92 4.05 -10.08
C VAL A 175 -6.91 2.64 -9.53
N PHE A 176 -6.32 1.72 -10.28
CA PHE A 176 -6.07 0.36 -9.88
C PHE A 176 -4.56 0.15 -9.76
N PHE A 177 -4.16 -0.43 -8.65
CA PHE A 177 -2.80 -0.93 -8.47
C PHE A 177 -2.80 -2.44 -8.61
N SER A 178 -1.90 -2.96 -9.46
CA SER A 178 -1.65 -4.39 -9.57
C SER A 178 -0.21 -4.67 -9.21
N GLU A 179 0.02 -5.76 -8.52
CA GLU A 179 1.35 -6.23 -8.16
C GLU A 179 1.46 -7.71 -8.48
N TYR A 180 2.58 -8.08 -9.09
CA TYR A 180 2.92 -9.45 -9.39
C TYR A 180 3.93 -9.92 -8.35
N PHE A 181 3.61 -11.02 -7.68
CA PHE A 181 4.48 -11.65 -6.70
C PHE A 181 5.29 -12.76 -7.38
N TYR A 182 6.59 -12.53 -7.51
CA TYR A 182 7.53 -13.56 -7.97
C TYR A 182 8.06 -14.33 -6.76
N ARG A 183 8.38 -15.62 -6.98
CA ARG A 183 9.08 -16.45 -6.00
C ARG A 183 10.56 -16.13 -5.99
#